data_ad1fbf76141ed2e9648373cff712e66d
#
_entry.id   ad1fbf76141ed2e9648373cff712e66d
#
_cell.length_a   1.000
_cell.length_b   1.000
_cell.length_c   1.000
_cell.angle_alpha   90.00
_cell.angle_beta   90.00
_cell.angle_gamma   90.00
#
_symmetry.space_group_name_H-M   'P 1'
#
loop_
_entity.id
_entity.type
_entity.pdbx_description
1 polymer ?
#
loop_
_entity_poly.entity_id
_entity_poly.type
_entity_poly.pdbx_seq_one_letter_code
_entity_poly.pdbx_strand_id
1 'polypeptide(L)'
;SLAYSPNEALEGVKSIVKGTFMEGTKTYSNNGEKINYASTFMDVAKSSGVSAYHIASRLKQEQGQKGTSPLISGTYSGYEGYYNYFNFSATGNTKDKIYKNGLSFAKKQGWNTRVKSISGGAVKVGSNYINKGQNTLYFEKFNVVNTISLYFHQYMGNATAALTEGQSLAKGYSDKNQAFVFKIPVYNNMP
;
A
#
# COMPACT_ATOMS: atom_id res chain seq x y z
N SER A 1 -9.96 -6.29 -9.17
CA SER A 1 -9.24 -7.06 -8.14
C SER A 1 -7.97 -6.32 -7.76
N LEU A 2 -7.57 -6.42 -6.50
CA LEU A 2 -6.28 -5.88 -6.00
C LEU A 2 -5.14 -6.91 -6.14
N ALA A 3 -5.42 -8.09 -6.69
CA ALA A 3 -4.39 -9.05 -7.04
C ALA A 3 -3.61 -8.62 -8.28
N TYR A 4 -2.36 -9.10 -8.40
CA TYR A 4 -1.51 -8.86 -9.56
C TYR A 4 -2.21 -9.23 -10.87
N SER A 5 -2.01 -8.40 -11.88
CA SER A 5 -2.42 -8.66 -13.25
C SER A 5 -1.27 -8.38 -14.22
N PRO A 6 -0.99 -9.28 -15.18
CA PRO A 6 0.05 -9.05 -16.18
C PRO A 6 -0.31 -7.91 -17.16
N ASN A 7 -1.56 -7.46 -17.17
CA ASN A 7 -2.04 -6.36 -18.02
C ASN A 7 -1.76 -4.97 -17.41
N GLU A 8 -1.22 -4.90 -16.17
CA GLU A 8 -0.83 -3.63 -15.57
C GLU A 8 0.42 -3.06 -16.26
N ALA A 9 0.35 -1.80 -16.69
CA ALA A 9 1.42 -1.13 -17.41
C ALA A 9 2.22 -0.20 -16.50
N LEU A 10 3.52 -0.10 -16.74
CA LEU A 10 4.41 0.84 -16.06
C LEU A 10 3.90 2.29 -16.15
N GLU A 11 3.36 2.70 -17.28
CA GLU A 11 2.79 4.05 -17.48
C GLU A 11 1.59 4.32 -16.57
N GLY A 12 0.78 3.31 -16.30
CA GLY A 12 -0.31 3.42 -15.32
C GLY A 12 0.21 3.67 -13.90
N VAL A 13 1.26 2.95 -13.50
CA VAL A 13 1.92 3.18 -12.20
C VAL A 13 2.49 4.60 -12.13
N LYS A 14 3.19 5.06 -13.19
CA LYS A 14 3.71 6.44 -13.28
C LYS A 14 2.58 7.47 -13.15
N SER A 15 1.43 7.23 -13.76
CA SER A 15 0.25 8.11 -13.66
C SER A 15 -0.29 8.22 -12.24
N ILE A 16 -0.32 7.11 -11.48
CA ILE A 16 -0.77 7.09 -10.08
C ILE A 16 0.16 7.92 -9.19
N VAL A 17 1.50 7.78 -9.37
CA VAL A 17 2.49 8.43 -8.50
C VAL A 17 2.88 9.84 -8.97
N LYS A 18 2.36 10.30 -10.10
CA LYS A 18 2.64 11.64 -10.63
C LYS A 18 2.33 12.74 -9.62
N GLY A 19 3.23 13.70 -9.46
CA GLY A 19 3.13 14.79 -8.50
C GLY A 19 3.38 14.37 -7.04
N THR A 20 3.92 13.18 -6.80
CA THR A 20 4.28 12.71 -5.46
C THR A 20 5.79 12.53 -5.30
N PHE A 21 6.24 12.28 -4.06
CA PHE A 21 7.63 11.94 -3.79
C PHE A 21 8.12 10.67 -4.49
N MET A 22 7.19 9.84 -5.00
CA MET A 22 7.49 8.58 -5.71
C MET A 22 7.64 8.77 -7.23
N GLU A 23 7.49 9.99 -7.75
CA GLU A 23 7.64 10.26 -9.18
C GLU A 23 9.10 10.20 -9.61
N GLY A 24 9.37 9.45 -10.68
CA GLY A 24 10.72 9.31 -11.26
C GLY A 24 11.69 8.53 -10.37
N THR A 25 12.98 8.76 -10.60
CA THR A 25 14.05 8.16 -9.80
C THR A 25 14.46 9.10 -8.67
N LYS A 26 14.54 8.58 -7.46
CA LYS A 26 14.98 9.31 -6.28
C LYS A 26 16.34 8.82 -5.81
N THR A 27 17.20 9.75 -5.38
CA THR A 27 18.45 9.46 -4.69
C THR A 27 18.34 10.00 -3.26
N TYR A 28 18.57 9.14 -2.29
CA TYR A 28 18.44 9.49 -0.88
C TYR A 28 19.81 9.79 -0.27
N SER A 29 19.96 10.99 0.29
CA SER A 29 21.25 11.49 0.83
C SER A 29 21.74 10.71 2.05
N ASN A 30 20.83 10.10 2.83
CA ASN A 30 21.18 9.40 4.06
C ASN A 30 21.99 8.10 3.84
N ASN A 31 21.87 7.47 2.66
CA ASN A 31 22.55 6.22 2.35
C ASN A 31 22.95 6.06 0.87
N GLY A 32 22.72 7.07 0.04
CA GLY A 32 23.00 7.01 -1.41
C GLY A 32 22.07 6.10 -2.20
N GLU A 33 21.04 5.53 -1.60
CA GLU A 33 20.10 4.62 -2.27
C GLU A 33 19.38 5.33 -3.43
N LYS A 34 19.39 4.67 -4.58
CA LYS A 34 18.62 5.09 -5.74
C LYS A 34 17.41 4.16 -5.91
N ILE A 35 16.22 4.70 -6.04
CA ILE A 35 15.00 3.95 -6.28
C ILE A 35 14.15 4.60 -7.36
N ASN A 36 13.69 3.81 -8.33
CA ASN A 36 12.59 4.17 -9.20
C ASN A 36 11.34 3.45 -8.69
N TYR A 37 10.44 4.19 -8.07
CA TYR A 37 9.28 3.61 -7.42
C TYR A 37 8.37 2.87 -8.41
N ALA A 38 8.16 3.42 -9.59
CA ALA A 38 7.26 2.81 -10.57
C ALA A 38 7.76 1.42 -11.01
N SER A 39 9.04 1.30 -11.38
CA SER A 39 9.61 -0.01 -11.72
C SER A 39 9.67 -0.95 -10.51
N THR A 40 10.01 -0.44 -9.34
CA THR A 40 9.98 -1.22 -8.09
C THR A 40 8.60 -1.80 -7.82
N PHE A 41 7.53 -1.03 -8.01
CA PHE A 41 6.16 -1.52 -7.80
C PHE A 41 5.78 -2.62 -8.79
N MET A 42 6.22 -2.53 -10.05
CA MET A 42 6.02 -3.59 -11.05
C MET A 42 6.72 -4.89 -10.64
N ASP A 43 7.96 -4.82 -10.17
CA ASP A 43 8.73 -5.99 -9.73
C ASP A 43 8.15 -6.61 -8.45
N VAL A 44 7.77 -5.76 -7.48
CA VAL A 44 7.11 -6.18 -6.25
C VAL A 44 5.74 -6.81 -6.54
N ALA A 45 4.98 -6.31 -7.50
CA ALA A 45 3.70 -6.87 -7.88
C ALA A 45 3.84 -8.31 -8.37
N LYS A 46 4.81 -8.58 -9.26
CA LYS A 46 5.10 -9.95 -9.74
C LYS A 46 5.46 -10.90 -8.59
N SER A 47 6.28 -10.45 -7.65
CA SER A 47 6.79 -11.31 -6.57
C SER A 47 5.79 -11.49 -5.43
N SER A 48 4.93 -10.50 -5.15
CA SER A 48 3.98 -10.54 -4.04
C SER A 48 2.58 -11.03 -4.42
N GLY A 49 2.24 -11.05 -5.71
CA GLY A 49 0.89 -11.32 -6.18
C GLY A 49 -0.11 -10.18 -5.95
N VAL A 50 0.38 -8.98 -5.59
CA VAL A 50 -0.43 -7.78 -5.35
C VAL A 50 -0.34 -6.83 -6.55
N SER A 51 -1.45 -6.24 -6.98
CA SER A 51 -1.51 -5.26 -8.06
C SER A 51 -0.49 -4.13 -7.88
N ALA A 52 0.30 -3.79 -8.90
CA ALA A 52 1.21 -2.65 -8.89
C ALA A 52 0.45 -1.32 -8.72
N TYR A 53 -0.74 -1.22 -9.30
CA TYR A 53 -1.62 -0.06 -9.14
C TYR A 53 -2.11 0.07 -7.71
N HIS A 54 -2.43 -1.05 -7.07
CA HIS A 54 -2.81 -1.06 -5.66
C HIS A 54 -1.62 -0.66 -4.76
N ILE A 55 -0.42 -1.22 -4.97
CA ILE A 55 0.78 -0.83 -4.22
C ILE A 55 1.01 0.67 -4.34
N ALA A 56 0.99 1.23 -5.55
CA ALA A 56 1.22 2.65 -5.80
C ALA A 56 0.16 3.55 -5.11
N SER A 57 -1.13 3.23 -5.27
CA SER A 57 -2.22 4.00 -4.68
C SER A 57 -2.21 3.91 -3.14
N ARG A 58 -1.94 2.72 -2.59
CA ARG A 58 -1.83 2.50 -1.15
C ARG A 58 -0.67 3.29 -0.55
N LEU A 59 0.52 3.23 -1.11
CA LEU A 59 1.66 3.98 -0.59
C LEU A 59 1.46 5.50 -0.69
N LYS A 60 0.79 5.97 -1.74
CA LYS A 60 0.37 7.37 -1.82
C LYS A 60 -0.59 7.76 -0.69
N GLN A 61 -1.55 6.89 -0.36
CA GLN A 61 -2.48 7.09 0.74
C GLN A 61 -1.77 7.09 2.11
N GLU A 62 -0.88 6.11 2.33
CA GLU A 62 -0.19 5.92 3.61
C GLU A 62 0.88 6.99 3.89
N GLN A 63 1.62 7.43 2.86
CA GLN A 63 2.78 8.32 3.01
C GLN A 63 2.50 9.76 2.54
N GLY A 64 1.32 9.99 1.96
CA GLY A 64 0.93 11.28 1.42
C GLY A 64 1.75 11.71 0.20
N GLN A 65 1.46 12.91 -0.29
CA GLN A 65 2.08 13.42 -1.52
C GLN A 65 3.58 13.71 -1.33
N LYS A 66 3.98 14.19 -0.15
CA LYS A 66 5.36 14.66 0.11
C LYS A 66 6.29 13.57 0.65
N GLY A 67 5.76 12.47 1.20
CA GLY A 67 6.56 11.36 1.76
C GLY A 67 7.48 11.78 2.92
N THR A 68 7.01 12.65 3.79
CA THR A 68 7.81 13.24 4.90
C THR A 68 7.70 12.46 6.21
N SER A 69 7.07 11.30 6.19
CA SER A 69 6.89 10.49 7.40
C SER A 69 8.24 9.98 7.95
N PRO A 70 8.49 10.09 9.26
CA PRO A 70 9.63 9.45 9.90
C PRO A 70 9.73 7.94 9.67
N LEU A 71 8.58 7.27 9.41
CA LEU A 71 8.52 5.83 9.12
C LEU A 71 9.23 5.42 7.84
N ILE A 72 9.48 6.36 6.93
CA ILE A 72 10.16 6.09 5.65
C ILE A 72 11.43 6.93 5.46
N SER A 73 11.83 7.72 6.45
CA SER A 73 13.03 8.57 6.37
C SER A 73 14.33 7.77 6.38
N GLY A 74 14.39 6.70 7.17
CA GLY A 74 15.61 5.94 7.45
C GLY A 74 16.58 6.67 8.37
N THR A 75 16.14 7.76 9.03
CA THR A 75 16.99 8.60 9.90
C THR A 75 16.39 8.78 11.30
N TYR A 76 15.33 8.04 11.64
CA TYR A 76 14.72 8.15 12.96
C TYR A 76 15.62 7.52 14.02
N SER A 77 15.91 8.29 15.10
CA SER A 77 16.87 7.93 16.15
C SER A 77 16.55 6.56 16.79
N GLY A 78 17.54 5.66 16.80
CA GLY A 78 17.45 4.28 17.29
C GLY A 78 16.86 3.28 16.30
N TYR A 79 16.46 3.75 15.11
CA TYR A 79 15.91 2.93 14.02
C TYR A 79 16.47 3.35 12.64
N GLU A 80 17.68 3.86 12.62
CA GLU A 80 18.34 4.29 11.40
C GLU A 80 18.44 3.13 10.41
N GLY A 81 18.13 3.41 9.13
CA GLY A 81 18.15 2.41 8.06
C GLY A 81 16.95 1.45 8.06
N TYR A 82 15.92 1.66 8.89
CA TYR A 82 14.68 0.89 8.83
C TYR A 82 13.53 1.72 8.27
N TYR A 83 12.62 1.04 7.53
CA TYR A 83 11.55 1.68 6.77
C TYR A 83 10.22 0.92 6.93
N ASN A 84 9.11 1.65 7.02
CA ASN A 84 7.76 1.07 7.11
C ASN A 84 6.79 1.83 6.19
N TYR A 85 6.78 1.47 4.92
CA TYR A 85 5.98 2.15 3.90
C TYR A 85 4.47 1.93 4.03
N PHE A 86 4.04 0.83 4.65
CA PHE A 86 2.63 0.49 4.83
C PHE A 86 2.09 0.83 6.23
N ASN A 87 2.85 1.51 7.06
CA ASN A 87 2.48 1.88 8.43
C ASN A 87 2.04 0.70 9.32
N PHE A 88 2.48 -0.53 9.05
CA PHE A 88 2.17 -1.69 9.86
C PHE A 88 2.59 -1.49 11.31
N SER A 89 1.68 -1.77 12.24
CA SER A 89 1.91 -1.59 13.68
C SER A 89 2.27 -0.16 14.11
N ALA A 90 2.10 0.83 13.25
CA ALA A 90 2.32 2.24 13.55
C ALA A 90 1.12 2.78 14.35
N THR A 91 0.97 2.34 15.59
CA THR A 91 -0.12 2.70 16.50
C THR A 91 0.41 3.23 17.82
N GLY A 92 -0.37 4.09 18.47
CA GLY A 92 0.02 4.68 19.76
C GLY A 92 -0.78 5.94 20.06
N ASN A 93 -0.69 6.42 21.30
CA ASN A 93 -1.37 7.63 21.75
C ASN A 93 -0.52 8.90 21.57
N THR A 94 0.72 8.77 21.11
CA THR A 94 1.61 9.89 20.77
C THR A 94 2.31 9.62 19.45
N LYS A 95 2.73 10.65 18.73
CA LYS A 95 3.50 10.51 17.47
C LYS A 95 4.77 9.70 17.68
N ASP A 96 5.50 9.93 18.77
CA ASP A 96 6.72 9.19 19.07
C ASP A 96 6.45 7.68 19.22
N LYS A 97 5.40 7.30 19.97
CA LYS A 97 5.00 5.90 20.09
C LYS A 97 4.59 5.27 18.75
N ILE A 98 3.85 6.00 17.93
CA ILE A 98 3.45 5.54 16.59
C ILE A 98 4.68 5.22 15.74
N TYR A 99 5.65 6.13 15.72
CA TYR A 99 6.88 5.93 14.93
C TYR A 99 7.75 4.80 15.49
N LYS A 100 7.97 4.75 16.80
CA LYS A 100 8.74 3.69 17.45
C LYS A 100 8.11 2.31 17.25
N ASN A 101 6.80 2.19 17.40
CA ASN A 101 6.10 0.91 17.20
C ASN A 101 6.20 0.45 15.73
N GLY A 102 5.95 1.37 14.78
CA GLY A 102 6.06 1.06 13.37
C GLY A 102 7.47 0.70 12.92
N LEU A 103 8.50 1.40 13.42
CA LEU A 103 9.90 1.11 13.09
C LEU A 103 10.44 -0.12 13.83
N SER A 104 10.00 -0.36 15.06
CA SER A 104 10.29 -1.62 15.77
C SER A 104 9.74 -2.84 15.01
N PHE A 105 8.52 -2.71 14.48
CA PHE A 105 7.94 -3.73 13.60
C PHE A 105 8.81 -3.91 12.34
N ALA A 106 9.19 -2.84 11.65
CA ALA A 106 10.05 -2.89 10.47
C ALA A 106 11.40 -3.57 10.76
N LYS A 107 12.00 -3.26 11.91
CA LYS A 107 13.25 -3.88 12.37
C LYS A 107 13.08 -5.39 12.57
N LYS A 108 12.00 -5.83 13.23
CA LYS A 108 11.67 -7.26 13.40
C LYS A 108 11.45 -7.98 12.07
N GLN A 109 10.94 -7.29 11.04
CA GLN A 109 10.74 -7.83 9.70
C GLN A 109 12.00 -7.79 8.83
N GLY A 110 13.09 -7.18 9.29
CA GLY A 110 14.31 -6.99 8.49
C GLY A 110 14.15 -5.99 7.35
N TRP A 111 13.24 -5.01 7.48
CA TRP A 111 12.97 -4.00 6.44
C TRP A 111 14.02 -2.88 6.49
N ASN A 112 15.26 -3.23 6.22
CA ASN A 112 16.42 -2.35 6.30
C ASN A 112 16.82 -1.69 4.95
N THR A 113 15.97 -1.81 3.95
CA THR A 113 16.00 -1.01 2.71
C THR A 113 14.57 -0.62 2.33
N ARG A 114 14.41 0.43 1.51
CA ARG A 114 13.09 0.86 1.01
C ARG A 114 12.41 -0.27 0.22
N VAL A 115 13.16 -0.94 -0.66
CA VAL A 115 12.63 -2.05 -1.46
C VAL A 115 12.17 -3.20 -0.57
N LYS A 116 12.93 -3.60 0.46
CA LYS A 116 12.50 -4.65 1.40
C LYS A 116 11.22 -4.28 2.15
N SER A 117 11.09 -3.01 2.57
CA SER A 117 9.88 -2.54 3.21
C SER A 117 8.67 -2.57 2.28
N ILE A 118 8.83 -2.13 1.04
CA ILE A 118 7.76 -2.15 0.04
C ILE A 118 7.36 -3.59 -0.29
N SER A 119 8.32 -4.46 -0.58
CA SER A 119 8.07 -5.87 -0.89
C SER A 119 7.44 -6.62 0.29
N GLY A 120 8.02 -6.51 1.48
CA GLY A 120 7.48 -7.17 2.67
C GLY A 120 6.09 -6.67 3.06
N GLY A 121 5.83 -5.38 2.90
CA GLY A 121 4.51 -4.80 3.12
C GLY A 121 3.47 -5.31 2.12
N ALA A 122 3.82 -5.39 0.83
CA ALA A 122 2.95 -5.92 -0.20
C ALA A 122 2.62 -7.41 0.04
N VAL A 123 3.61 -8.23 0.41
CA VAL A 123 3.38 -9.63 0.79
C VAL A 123 2.42 -9.74 1.96
N LYS A 124 2.54 -8.87 2.97
CA LYS A 124 1.60 -8.86 4.12
C LYS A 124 0.19 -8.44 3.70
N VAL A 125 0.03 -7.46 2.83
CA VAL A 125 -1.30 -7.10 2.29
C VAL A 125 -1.89 -8.27 1.51
N GLY A 126 -1.10 -8.92 0.66
CA GLY A 126 -1.53 -10.11 -0.07
C GLY A 126 -2.02 -11.21 0.85
N SER A 127 -1.19 -11.63 1.81
CA SER A 127 -1.49 -12.76 2.70
C SER A 127 -2.59 -12.46 3.72
N ASN A 128 -2.65 -11.24 4.24
CA ASN A 128 -3.60 -10.90 5.30
C ASN A 128 -4.98 -10.52 4.78
N TYR A 129 -5.08 -9.96 3.55
CA TYR A 129 -6.33 -9.42 3.02
C TYR A 129 -6.71 -10.05 1.68
N ILE A 130 -5.90 -9.87 0.63
CA ILE A 130 -6.28 -10.25 -0.74
C ILE A 130 -6.55 -11.75 -0.87
N ASN A 131 -5.65 -12.58 -0.36
CA ASN A 131 -5.75 -14.05 -0.40
C ASN A 131 -6.85 -14.61 0.52
N LYS A 132 -7.41 -13.76 1.41
CA LYS A 132 -8.58 -14.09 2.23
C LYS A 132 -9.91 -13.60 1.64
N GLY A 133 -9.89 -13.22 0.37
CA GLY A 133 -11.07 -12.75 -0.34
C GLY A 133 -11.30 -11.25 -0.27
N GLN A 134 -10.60 -10.52 0.60
CA GLN A 134 -10.67 -9.06 0.71
C GLN A 134 -9.89 -8.38 -0.43
N ASN A 135 -10.23 -8.72 -1.67
CA ASN A 135 -9.49 -8.35 -2.88
C ASN A 135 -10.10 -7.18 -3.66
N THR A 136 -10.86 -6.33 -2.98
CA THR A 136 -11.29 -5.01 -3.42
C THR A 136 -11.09 -4.01 -2.29
N LEU A 137 -10.97 -2.72 -2.59
CA LEU A 137 -10.85 -1.67 -1.57
C LEU A 137 -12.03 -1.68 -0.60
N TYR A 138 -13.23 -1.96 -1.11
CA TYR A 138 -14.43 -2.09 -0.29
C TYR A 138 -14.31 -3.26 0.70
N PHE A 139 -13.87 -4.44 0.23
CA PHE A 139 -13.74 -5.63 1.09
C PHE A 139 -12.59 -5.50 2.09
N GLU A 140 -11.51 -4.80 1.75
CA GLU A 140 -10.46 -4.47 2.71
C GLU A 140 -10.99 -3.54 3.82
N LYS A 141 -11.89 -2.60 3.47
CA LYS A 141 -12.47 -1.67 4.43
C LYS A 141 -13.55 -2.30 5.31
N PHE A 142 -14.48 -3.04 4.74
CA PHE A 142 -15.69 -3.47 5.45
C PHE A 142 -15.71 -4.96 5.81
N ASN A 143 -14.80 -5.75 5.25
CA ASN A 143 -14.65 -7.19 5.47
C ASN A 143 -15.98 -7.97 5.54
N VAL A 144 -16.68 -8.01 4.44
CA VAL A 144 -17.95 -8.77 4.32
C VAL A 144 -17.76 -10.14 3.64
N VAL A 145 -16.51 -10.58 3.44
CA VAL A 145 -16.16 -11.79 2.69
C VAL A 145 -15.27 -12.77 3.44
N ASN A 146 -14.42 -12.31 4.36
CA ASN A 146 -13.57 -13.17 5.17
C ASN A 146 -14.37 -13.68 6.37
N THR A 147 -14.92 -14.88 6.25
CA THR A 147 -15.85 -15.48 7.24
C THR A 147 -15.23 -15.74 8.60
N ILE A 148 -13.89 -15.83 8.71
CA ILE A 148 -13.20 -16.04 9.99
C ILE A 148 -13.29 -14.79 10.87
N SER A 149 -13.39 -13.59 10.28
CA SER A 149 -13.36 -12.31 10.99
C SER A 149 -14.28 -11.28 10.33
N LEU A 150 -15.52 -11.68 9.99
CA LEU A 150 -16.50 -10.78 9.38
C LEU A 150 -16.64 -9.48 10.17
N TYR A 151 -16.63 -8.36 9.45
CA TYR A 151 -16.78 -6.99 9.95
C TYR A 151 -15.62 -6.44 10.80
N PHE A 152 -14.66 -7.26 11.22
CA PHE A 152 -13.59 -6.85 12.14
C PHE A 152 -12.22 -6.74 11.47
N HIS A 153 -11.88 -7.61 10.52
CA HIS A 153 -10.58 -7.62 9.86
C HIS A 153 -10.50 -6.54 8.78
N GLN A 154 -10.37 -5.28 9.20
CA GLN A 154 -10.34 -4.10 8.32
C GLN A 154 -8.93 -3.52 8.22
N TYR A 155 -8.50 -3.15 7.02
CA TYR A 155 -7.19 -2.53 6.81
C TYR A 155 -7.17 -1.07 7.26
N MET A 156 -8.18 -0.29 6.88
CA MET A 156 -8.19 1.17 7.06
C MET A 156 -9.28 1.64 8.03
N GLY A 157 -8.91 2.57 8.95
CA GLY A 157 -9.84 3.17 9.90
C GLY A 157 -10.79 4.20 9.28
N ASN A 158 -10.31 4.99 8.30
CA ASN A 158 -11.10 6.06 7.68
C ASN A 158 -12.14 5.49 6.72
N ALA A 159 -13.41 5.87 6.88
CA ALA A 159 -14.53 5.43 6.06
C ALA A 159 -14.40 5.83 4.57
N THR A 160 -13.77 6.96 4.28
CA THR A 160 -13.59 7.48 2.91
C THR A 160 -12.30 7.00 2.23
N ALA A 161 -11.43 6.28 2.95
CA ALA A 161 -10.13 5.87 2.40
C ALA A 161 -10.28 4.95 1.17
N ALA A 162 -11.26 4.06 1.15
CA ALA A 162 -11.54 3.20 0.00
C ALA A 162 -11.91 4.01 -1.25
N LEU A 163 -12.64 5.11 -1.11
CA LEU A 163 -12.99 6.01 -2.21
C LEU A 163 -11.77 6.76 -2.74
N THR A 164 -11.01 7.40 -1.85
CA THR A 164 -9.82 8.20 -2.25
C THR A 164 -8.72 7.34 -2.86
N GLU A 165 -8.51 6.15 -2.33
CA GLU A 165 -7.58 5.19 -2.90
C GLU A 165 -8.08 4.66 -4.26
N GLY A 166 -9.38 4.38 -4.40
CA GLY A 166 -10.00 3.99 -5.66
C GLY A 166 -9.83 5.05 -6.76
N GLN A 167 -10.01 6.32 -6.42
CA GLN A 167 -9.75 7.43 -7.33
C GLN A 167 -8.27 7.51 -7.78
N SER A 168 -7.34 7.20 -6.88
CA SER A 168 -5.91 7.13 -7.21
C SER A 168 -5.60 5.95 -8.11
N LEU A 169 -6.13 4.79 -7.79
CA LEU A 169 -5.97 3.56 -8.57
C LEU A 169 -6.53 3.70 -9.99
N ALA A 170 -7.67 4.38 -10.15
CA ALA A 170 -8.30 4.61 -11.45
C ALA A 170 -7.40 5.40 -12.43
N LYS A 171 -6.42 6.16 -11.95
CA LYS A 171 -5.44 6.88 -12.78
C LYS A 171 -4.47 5.93 -13.50
N GLY A 172 -4.32 4.70 -13.03
CA GLY A 172 -3.48 3.69 -13.67
C GLY A 172 -4.05 3.18 -14.99
N TYR A 173 -5.35 3.31 -15.19
CA TYR A 173 -6.01 2.84 -16.40
C TYR A 173 -6.09 3.94 -17.44
N SER A 174 -5.37 3.79 -18.55
CA SER A 174 -5.37 4.74 -19.68
C SER A 174 -6.67 4.68 -20.48
N ASP A 175 -7.18 3.46 -20.71
CA ASP A 175 -8.46 3.20 -21.34
C ASP A 175 -9.53 2.86 -20.28
N LYS A 176 -10.49 3.75 -20.13
CA LYS A 176 -11.63 3.57 -19.22
C LYS A 176 -12.83 2.88 -19.88
N ASN A 177 -12.77 2.61 -21.18
CA ASN A 177 -13.79 1.86 -21.91
C ASN A 177 -13.53 0.35 -21.88
N GLN A 178 -12.38 -0.09 -21.34
CA GLN A 178 -12.12 -1.52 -21.15
C GLN A 178 -13.14 -2.15 -20.20
N ALA A 179 -13.39 -3.44 -20.36
CA ALA A 179 -14.28 -4.17 -19.46
C ALA A 179 -13.67 -4.28 -18.05
N PHE A 180 -14.40 -3.81 -17.06
CA PHE A 180 -14.08 -3.97 -15.64
C PHE A 180 -15.03 -4.98 -15.00
N VAL A 181 -14.50 -5.85 -14.14
CA VAL A 181 -15.30 -6.71 -13.28
C VAL A 181 -15.43 -6.06 -11.91
N PHE A 182 -16.63 -5.65 -11.55
CA PHE A 182 -16.97 -5.12 -10.25
C PHE A 182 -17.52 -6.22 -9.34
N LYS A 183 -17.08 -6.26 -8.09
CA LYS A 183 -17.66 -7.10 -7.05
C LYS A 183 -18.51 -6.21 -6.15
N ILE A 184 -19.82 -6.37 -6.25
CA ILE A 184 -20.81 -5.58 -5.50
C ILE A 184 -21.43 -6.51 -4.45
N PRO A 185 -21.23 -6.25 -3.14
CA PRO A 185 -21.88 -7.04 -2.12
C PRO A 185 -23.39 -6.78 -2.15
N VAL A 186 -24.18 -7.85 -2.09
CA VAL A 186 -25.62 -7.80 -1.92
C VAL A 186 -25.95 -8.27 -0.52
N TYR A 187 -26.61 -7.45 0.26
CA TYR A 187 -27.00 -7.77 1.62
C TYR A 187 -28.44 -8.25 1.63
N ASN A 188 -28.70 -9.38 2.30
CA ASN A 188 -30.07 -9.83 2.55
C ASN A 188 -30.73 -8.95 3.59
N ASN A 189 -32.04 -8.71 3.44
CA ASN A 189 -32.84 -7.93 4.39
C ASN A 189 -32.37 -6.47 4.59
N MET A 190 -31.85 -5.84 3.53
CA MET A 190 -31.69 -4.39 3.53
C MET A 190 -33.06 -3.72 3.64
N PRO A 191 -33.22 -2.67 4.48
CA PRO A 191 -34.47 -1.93 4.55
C PRO A 191 -34.82 -1.21 3.26
#